data_36a443cb9ed09e33e641098819cbb1a0
#
_entry.id   36a443cb9ed09e33e641098819cbb1a0
#
_cell.length_a   1.000
_cell.length_b   1.000
_cell.length_c   1.000
_cell.angle_alpha   90.00
_cell.angle_beta   90.00
_cell.angle_gamma   90.00
#
_symmetry.space_group_name_H-M   'P 1'
#
loop_
_entity.id
_entity.type
_entity.pdbx_description
1 polymer ?
#
loop_
_entity_poly.entity_id
_entity_poly.type
_entity_poly.pdbx_seq_one_letter_code
_entity_poly.pdbx_strand_id
1 'polypeptide(L)'
;IGEKRMPGRYDLDRISTEVPVVLQRICGHVAATNSKAIELLGLDQKMRHVDGGTIETDENGMPTGIFTENAMELVNGLIPKYTLEDDKRMFLNAAEYAVAHGITSVQSNDVGNAFISRDDTFRMLHEIYDEGLCPLRYRHQACIQSLEGFRECVENGEFKHGVYKDPKRLALGPLKLFKDGSLGGRTAAMRKEYQDDPGNRGVECITKEEMDEFCRLADAAGIQVVTHVIGDRAIEDVIESYEKVLHDGKNPLRHALIHCQITDREMMERIAGDDILICYQPIFLDYD
;
A
#
# COMPACT_ATOMS: atom_id res chain seq x y z
N ILE A 1 17.43 -7.88 -15.98
CA ILE A 1 18.80 -7.82 -15.43
C ILE A 1 19.39 -9.21 -15.60
N GLY A 2 20.59 -9.31 -16.22
CA GLY A 2 21.22 -10.60 -16.56
C GLY A 2 21.59 -11.45 -15.33
N GLU A 3 21.82 -10.83 -14.18
CA GLU A 3 22.06 -11.51 -12.92
C GLU A 3 20.73 -11.70 -12.18
N LYS A 4 20.40 -12.95 -11.83
CA LYS A 4 19.18 -13.30 -11.12
C LYS A 4 19.29 -13.01 -9.60
N ARG A 5 19.64 -11.78 -9.22
CA ARG A 5 19.71 -11.29 -7.85
C ARG A 5 19.24 -9.84 -7.76
N MET A 6 18.87 -9.41 -6.58
CA MET A 6 18.62 -7.99 -6.31
C MET A 6 19.91 -7.19 -6.39
N PRO A 7 19.90 -5.95 -6.90
CA PRO A 7 21.04 -5.05 -6.78
C PRO A 7 21.27 -4.70 -5.31
N GLY A 8 22.49 -4.76 -4.85
CA GLY A 8 22.87 -4.39 -3.49
C GLY A 8 23.62 -3.07 -3.42
N ARG A 9 24.10 -2.71 -2.20
CA ARG A 9 24.79 -1.43 -1.93
C ARG A 9 25.96 -1.16 -2.88
N TYR A 10 26.76 -2.17 -3.15
CA TYR A 10 27.96 -2.02 -4.01
C TYR A 10 27.65 -1.90 -5.50
N ASP A 11 26.51 -2.43 -5.94
CA ASP A 11 26.03 -2.19 -7.31
C ASP A 11 25.63 -0.72 -7.49
N LEU A 12 24.99 -0.13 -6.47
CA LEU A 12 24.56 1.26 -6.49
C LEU A 12 25.69 2.25 -6.19
N ASP A 13 26.74 1.83 -5.49
CA ASP A 13 27.98 2.62 -5.33
C ASP A 13 28.65 2.94 -6.67
N ARG A 14 28.43 2.10 -7.69
CA ARG A 14 28.91 2.38 -9.07
C ARG A 14 28.20 3.56 -9.72
N ILE A 15 27.03 3.96 -9.21
CA ILE A 15 26.28 5.16 -9.64
C ILE A 15 26.85 6.37 -8.90
N SER A 16 26.93 6.29 -7.57
CA SER A 16 27.50 7.34 -6.71
C SER A 16 27.86 6.78 -5.34
N THR A 17 28.95 7.30 -4.77
CA THR A 17 29.33 7.12 -3.35
C THR A 17 29.20 8.42 -2.54
N GLU A 18 28.83 9.54 -3.19
CA GLU A 18 28.77 10.86 -2.57
C GLU A 18 27.34 11.27 -2.20
N VAL A 19 26.36 10.84 -3.02
CA VAL A 19 24.94 11.10 -2.79
C VAL A 19 24.19 9.79 -2.54
N PRO A 20 23.13 9.79 -1.72
CA PRO A 20 22.31 8.60 -1.54
C PRO A 20 21.61 8.22 -2.85
N VAL A 21 21.67 6.95 -3.19
CA VAL A 21 20.97 6.36 -4.34
C VAL A 21 19.98 5.34 -3.81
N VAL A 22 18.74 5.44 -4.26
CA VAL A 22 17.66 4.52 -3.90
C VAL A 22 17.01 3.99 -5.15
N LEU A 23 16.87 2.68 -5.25
CA LEU A 23 16.06 2.00 -6.26
C LEU A 23 14.92 1.27 -5.57
N GLN A 24 13.70 1.65 -5.86
CA GLN A 24 12.53 0.93 -5.39
C GLN A 24 12.08 -0.07 -6.47
N ARG A 25 11.81 -1.31 -6.06
CA ARG A 25 11.19 -2.30 -6.93
C ARG A 25 9.76 -1.86 -7.27
N ILE A 26 9.31 -2.11 -8.48
CA ILE A 26 8.00 -1.67 -8.98
C ILE A 26 6.81 -2.20 -8.14
N CYS A 27 6.99 -3.29 -7.43
CA CYS A 27 5.99 -3.81 -6.51
C CYS A 27 5.76 -2.93 -5.27
N GLY A 28 6.67 -1.99 -4.96
CA GLY A 28 6.56 -1.12 -3.80
C GLY A 28 7.00 -1.71 -2.46
N HIS A 29 7.40 -3.00 -2.42
CA HIS A 29 7.70 -3.75 -1.19
C HIS A 29 9.19 -3.97 -0.92
N VAL A 30 10.07 -3.56 -1.84
CA VAL A 30 11.52 -3.73 -1.71
C VAL A 30 12.23 -2.48 -2.23
N ALA A 31 13.22 -2.01 -1.50
CA ALA A 31 14.15 -0.98 -1.93
C ALA A 31 15.59 -1.44 -1.81
N ALA A 32 16.45 -0.95 -2.70
CA ALA A 32 17.90 -1.12 -2.63
C ALA A 32 18.57 0.25 -2.51
N THR A 33 19.63 0.35 -1.71
CA THR A 33 20.36 1.59 -1.47
C THR A 33 21.86 1.39 -1.60
N ASN A 34 22.58 2.51 -1.86
CA ASN A 34 24.03 2.54 -1.87
C ASN A 34 24.64 2.71 -0.47
N SER A 35 25.97 2.65 -0.37
CA SER A 35 26.71 2.83 0.88
C SER A 35 26.48 4.19 1.52
N LYS A 36 26.30 5.25 0.71
CA LYS A 36 26.03 6.59 1.25
C LYS A 36 24.69 6.69 1.97
N ALA A 37 23.67 6.04 1.45
CA ALA A 37 22.37 5.97 2.13
C ALA A 37 22.48 5.22 3.48
N ILE A 38 23.20 4.09 3.52
CA ILE A 38 23.44 3.30 4.74
C ILE A 38 24.20 4.11 5.78
N GLU A 39 25.23 4.86 5.36
CA GLU A 39 26.00 5.79 6.21
C GLU A 39 25.08 6.84 6.86
N LEU A 40 24.24 7.52 6.04
CA LEU A 40 23.31 8.55 6.51
C LEU A 40 22.27 8.00 7.49
N LEU A 41 21.85 6.73 7.31
CA LEU A 41 20.96 6.02 8.23
C LEU A 41 21.66 5.55 9.52
N GLY A 42 23.00 5.59 9.56
CA GLY A 42 23.81 5.14 10.70
C GLY A 42 23.80 3.63 10.89
N LEU A 43 23.51 2.85 9.86
CA LEU A 43 23.36 1.39 9.93
C LEU A 43 24.71 0.67 9.89
N ASP A 44 25.77 1.27 9.40
CA ASP A 44 27.14 0.73 9.46
C ASP A 44 27.66 0.63 10.90
N GLN A 45 27.08 1.42 11.83
CA GLN A 45 27.52 1.47 13.22
C GLN A 45 26.59 0.68 14.16
N LYS A 46 25.30 0.64 13.84
CA LYS A 46 24.29 -0.01 14.66
C LYS A 46 23.09 -0.42 13.82
N MET A 47 22.95 -1.73 13.64
CA MET A 47 21.74 -2.30 13.05
C MET A 47 20.50 -1.97 13.89
N ARG A 48 19.40 -1.69 13.20
CA ARG A 48 18.08 -1.44 13.79
C ARG A 48 17.17 -2.62 13.53
N HIS A 49 16.48 -3.06 14.54
CA HIS A 49 15.35 -3.95 14.35
C HIS A 49 14.14 -3.12 13.88
N VAL A 50 13.42 -3.63 12.88
CA VAL A 50 12.21 -3.01 12.36
C VAL A 50 11.10 -4.06 12.36
N ASP A 51 10.07 -3.83 13.15
CA ASP A 51 8.91 -4.72 13.19
C ASP A 51 8.16 -4.68 11.85
N GLY A 52 7.83 -5.86 11.30
CA GLY A 52 7.15 -5.95 10.01
C GLY A 52 8.02 -5.57 8.81
N GLY A 53 9.34 -5.55 8.94
CA GLY A 53 10.27 -5.27 7.84
C GLY A 53 11.65 -5.86 8.06
N THR A 54 12.45 -5.97 7.01
CA THR A 54 13.80 -6.55 7.08
C THR A 54 14.84 -5.62 6.47
N ILE A 55 15.98 -5.47 7.16
CA ILE A 55 17.22 -4.94 6.64
C ILE A 55 18.12 -6.14 6.37
N GLU A 56 18.34 -6.46 5.10
CA GLU A 56 19.16 -7.61 4.71
C GLU A 56 20.63 -7.36 5.07
N THR A 57 21.29 -8.39 5.63
CA THR A 57 22.70 -8.36 6.00
C THR A 57 23.50 -9.46 5.32
N ASP A 58 24.78 -9.21 5.12
CA ASP A 58 25.74 -10.22 4.68
C ASP A 58 26.16 -11.16 5.84
N GLU A 59 27.02 -12.13 5.57
CA GLU A 59 27.56 -13.09 6.53
C GLU A 59 28.33 -12.45 7.72
N ASN A 60 28.77 -11.21 7.58
CA ASN A 60 29.43 -10.43 8.62
C ASN A 60 28.46 -9.52 9.40
N GLY A 61 27.17 -9.59 9.09
CA GLY A 61 26.15 -8.76 9.70
C GLY A 61 26.10 -7.33 9.17
N MET A 62 26.75 -7.03 8.04
CA MET A 62 26.75 -5.71 7.40
C MET A 62 25.56 -5.57 6.46
N PRO A 63 24.87 -4.41 6.43
CA PRO A 63 23.74 -4.17 5.54
C PRO A 63 24.13 -4.36 4.06
N THR A 64 23.38 -5.21 3.35
CA THR A 64 23.57 -5.41 1.89
C THR A 64 23.01 -4.24 1.07
N GLY A 65 22.25 -3.36 1.71
CA GLY A 65 21.53 -2.26 1.06
C GLY A 65 20.10 -2.60 0.67
N ILE A 66 19.60 -3.79 0.98
CA ILE A 66 18.24 -4.22 0.67
C ILE A 66 17.35 -4.07 1.89
N PHE A 67 16.19 -3.43 1.68
CA PHE A 67 15.16 -3.13 2.68
C PHE A 67 13.82 -3.63 2.18
N THR A 68 13.05 -4.26 3.06
CA THR A 68 11.70 -4.75 2.72
C THR A 68 10.66 -4.20 3.69
N GLU A 69 9.43 -4.07 3.19
CA GLU A 69 8.24 -3.68 3.94
C GLU A 69 8.48 -2.44 4.84
N ASN A 70 8.15 -2.51 6.14
CA ASN A 70 8.29 -1.38 7.05
C ASN A 70 9.74 -0.85 7.18
N ALA A 71 10.75 -1.66 6.85
CA ALA A 71 12.14 -1.18 6.83
C ALA A 71 12.40 -0.15 5.73
N MET A 72 11.57 -0.10 4.69
CA MET A 72 11.66 0.91 3.65
C MET A 72 11.38 2.32 4.15
N GLU A 73 10.66 2.47 5.26
CA GLU A 73 10.40 3.80 5.87
C GLU A 73 11.70 4.51 6.27
N LEU A 74 12.73 3.75 6.68
CA LEU A 74 14.04 4.32 6.96
C LEU A 74 14.63 4.98 5.71
N VAL A 75 14.51 4.33 4.57
CA VAL A 75 14.99 4.82 3.27
C VAL A 75 14.17 6.00 2.78
N ASN A 76 12.85 5.93 2.93
CA ASN A 76 11.93 7.02 2.59
C ASN A 76 12.24 8.29 3.37
N GLY A 77 12.71 8.15 4.62
CA GLY A 77 13.15 9.27 5.46
C GLY A 77 14.35 10.06 4.92
N LEU A 78 15.10 9.51 3.96
CA LEU A 78 16.20 10.20 3.27
C LEU A 78 15.72 11.05 2.09
N ILE A 79 14.49 10.85 1.62
CA ILE A 79 13.92 11.62 0.51
C ILE A 79 13.62 13.04 1.02
N PRO A 80 14.08 14.09 0.32
CA PRO A 80 13.76 15.46 0.69
C PRO A 80 12.24 15.67 0.74
N LYS A 81 11.75 16.36 1.77
CA LYS A 81 10.34 16.70 1.86
C LYS A 81 9.97 17.69 0.75
N TYR A 82 8.93 17.36 0.00
CA TYR A 82 8.34 18.26 -0.96
C TYR A 82 7.50 19.34 -0.24
N THR A 83 7.36 20.49 -0.90
CA THR A 83 6.39 21.50 -0.47
C THR A 83 4.98 21.11 -0.95
N LEU A 84 3.94 21.65 -0.31
CA LEU A 84 2.56 21.45 -0.76
C LEU A 84 2.36 21.87 -2.22
N GLU A 85 3.06 22.91 -2.66
CA GLU A 85 3.01 23.37 -4.04
C GLU A 85 3.71 22.40 -5.02
N ASP A 86 4.77 21.73 -4.58
CA ASP A 86 5.39 20.67 -5.38
C ASP A 86 4.44 19.49 -5.56
N ASP A 87 3.77 19.07 -4.48
CA ASP A 87 2.80 17.97 -4.53
C ASP A 87 1.59 18.33 -5.41
N LYS A 88 1.06 19.56 -5.28
CA LYS A 88 -0.01 20.09 -6.14
C LYS A 88 0.37 20.04 -7.62
N ARG A 89 1.59 20.47 -7.94
CA ARG A 89 2.13 20.43 -9.31
C ARG A 89 2.28 19.00 -9.81
N MET A 90 2.82 18.09 -9.00
CA MET A 90 2.97 16.67 -9.36
C MET A 90 1.62 16.01 -9.61
N PHE A 91 0.64 16.26 -8.74
CA PHE A 91 -0.73 15.75 -8.90
C PHE A 91 -1.36 16.24 -10.23
N LEU A 92 -1.28 17.53 -10.51
CA LEU A 92 -1.84 18.11 -11.75
C LEU A 92 -1.17 17.55 -12.99
N ASN A 93 0.16 17.40 -13.00
CA ASN A 93 0.89 16.79 -14.11
C ASN A 93 0.45 15.34 -14.35
N ALA A 94 0.27 14.56 -13.27
CA ALA A 94 -0.23 13.18 -13.37
C ALA A 94 -1.67 13.13 -13.89
N ALA A 95 -2.52 14.07 -13.47
CA ALA A 95 -3.89 14.18 -13.95
C ALA A 95 -3.96 14.53 -15.46
N GLU A 96 -3.14 15.46 -15.91
CA GLU A 96 -3.02 15.81 -17.34
C GLU A 96 -2.54 14.60 -18.17
N TYR A 97 -1.52 13.89 -17.67
CA TYR A 97 -1.03 12.68 -18.32
C TYR A 97 -2.14 11.63 -18.45
N ALA A 98 -2.91 11.38 -17.38
CA ALA A 98 -4.01 10.43 -17.39
C ALA A 98 -5.09 10.83 -18.42
N VAL A 99 -5.47 12.10 -18.47
CA VAL A 99 -6.46 12.62 -19.44
C VAL A 99 -5.96 12.48 -20.88
N ALA A 100 -4.69 12.75 -21.14
CA ALA A 100 -4.08 12.58 -22.46
C ALA A 100 -4.16 11.10 -22.96
N HIS A 101 -4.29 10.15 -22.04
CA HIS A 101 -4.47 8.71 -22.33
C HIS A 101 -5.95 8.25 -22.26
N GLY A 102 -6.90 9.18 -22.21
CA GLY A 102 -8.33 8.89 -22.20
C GLY A 102 -8.89 8.45 -20.85
N ILE A 103 -8.13 8.56 -19.77
CA ILE A 103 -8.58 8.23 -18.42
C ILE A 103 -9.39 9.40 -17.88
N THR A 104 -10.63 9.14 -17.44
CA THR A 104 -11.55 10.18 -16.95
C THR A 104 -11.88 10.07 -15.47
N SER A 105 -11.50 8.94 -14.83
CA SER A 105 -11.74 8.67 -13.42
C SER A 105 -10.62 7.83 -12.84
N VAL A 106 -10.15 8.20 -11.66
CA VAL A 106 -9.05 7.50 -10.95
C VAL A 106 -9.47 7.23 -9.51
N GLN A 107 -9.08 6.08 -9.02
CA GLN A 107 -8.99 5.77 -7.59
C GLN A 107 -7.52 5.67 -7.24
N SER A 108 -7.11 6.28 -6.15
CA SER A 108 -5.72 6.28 -5.70
C SER A 108 -5.61 5.84 -4.25
N ASN A 109 -4.41 5.46 -3.88
CA ASN A 109 -4.05 5.06 -2.54
C ASN A 109 -3.09 6.11 -1.94
N ASP A 110 -3.55 7.36 -1.80
CA ASP A 110 -2.74 8.51 -1.47
C ASP A 110 -2.93 9.02 -0.03
N VAL A 111 -4.15 9.03 0.50
CA VAL A 111 -4.40 9.54 1.85
C VAL A 111 -3.79 8.61 2.90
N GLY A 112 -2.80 9.11 3.62
CA GLY A 112 -2.04 8.36 4.62
C GLY A 112 -0.86 7.56 4.05
N ASN A 113 -0.68 7.52 2.73
CA ASN A 113 0.42 6.84 2.05
C ASN A 113 1.29 7.79 1.19
N ALA A 114 0.94 9.07 1.17
CA ALA A 114 1.70 10.12 0.47
C ALA A 114 2.83 10.66 1.36
N PHE A 115 3.79 11.36 0.74
CA PHE A 115 4.92 11.99 1.44
C PHE A 115 4.51 13.22 2.27
N ILE A 116 3.26 13.68 2.13
CA ILE A 116 2.67 14.79 2.88
C ILE A 116 1.68 14.28 3.93
N SER A 117 1.35 15.11 4.91
CA SER A 117 0.39 14.75 5.94
C SER A 117 -1.00 14.51 5.34
N ARG A 118 -1.84 13.74 6.05
CA ARG A 118 -3.25 13.52 5.68
C ARG A 118 -3.99 14.86 5.50
N ASP A 119 -3.82 15.77 6.43
CA ASP A 119 -4.49 17.08 6.40
C ASP A 119 -4.03 17.94 5.22
N ASP A 120 -2.74 17.89 4.89
CA ASP A 120 -2.20 18.58 3.71
C ASP A 120 -2.72 17.96 2.41
N THR A 121 -2.84 16.62 2.35
CA THR A 121 -3.45 15.92 1.21
C THR A 121 -4.89 16.38 0.99
N PHE A 122 -5.70 16.41 2.04
CA PHE A 122 -7.09 16.91 1.96
C PHE A 122 -7.13 18.36 1.51
N ARG A 123 -6.34 19.23 2.14
CA ARG A 123 -6.28 20.65 1.80
C ARG A 123 -5.93 20.87 0.32
N MET A 124 -4.87 20.21 -0.14
CA MET A 124 -4.41 20.28 -1.53
C MET A 124 -5.51 19.86 -2.51
N LEU A 125 -6.15 18.72 -2.25
CA LEU A 125 -7.20 18.22 -3.15
C LEU A 125 -8.42 19.12 -3.15
N HIS A 126 -8.84 19.65 -2.00
CA HIS A 126 -9.93 20.63 -1.92
C HIS A 126 -9.60 21.89 -2.75
N GLU A 127 -8.42 22.47 -2.59
CA GLU A 127 -7.99 23.63 -3.36
C GLU A 127 -8.04 23.35 -4.87
N ILE A 128 -7.43 22.24 -5.31
CA ILE A 128 -7.39 21.86 -6.74
C ILE A 128 -8.80 21.71 -7.32
N TYR A 129 -9.71 21.07 -6.62
CA TYR A 129 -11.06 20.81 -7.14
C TYR A 129 -12.01 21.98 -6.99
N ASP A 130 -11.88 22.79 -5.94
CA ASP A 130 -12.67 24.00 -5.74
C ASP A 130 -12.31 25.10 -6.75
N GLU A 131 -11.05 25.17 -7.17
CA GLU A 131 -10.55 26.03 -8.23
C GLU A 131 -10.82 25.47 -9.64
N GLY A 132 -11.28 24.22 -9.75
CA GLY A 132 -11.57 23.57 -11.03
C GLY A 132 -10.34 23.21 -11.87
N LEU A 133 -9.18 23.07 -11.25
CA LEU A 133 -7.89 22.83 -11.94
C LEU A 133 -7.75 21.40 -12.46
N CYS A 134 -8.38 20.42 -11.84
CA CYS A 134 -8.26 19.00 -12.21
C CYS A 134 -9.46 18.55 -13.06
N PRO A 135 -9.25 18.01 -14.27
CA PRO A 135 -10.34 17.52 -15.13
C PRO A 135 -10.84 16.11 -14.75
N LEU A 136 -10.09 15.34 -13.96
CA LEU A 136 -10.45 13.98 -13.58
C LEU A 136 -11.55 13.93 -12.52
N ARG A 137 -12.32 12.84 -12.51
CA ARG A 137 -13.03 12.40 -11.31
C ARG A 137 -12.06 11.61 -10.45
N TYR A 138 -11.94 11.97 -9.18
CA TYR A 138 -10.95 11.43 -8.29
C TYR A 138 -11.57 10.90 -7.01
N ARG A 139 -11.30 9.64 -6.71
CA ARG A 139 -11.65 9.01 -5.44
C ARG A 139 -10.39 8.60 -4.74
N HIS A 140 -10.03 9.34 -3.71
CA HIS A 140 -8.85 9.02 -2.94
C HIS A 140 -9.18 8.01 -1.84
N GLN A 141 -8.42 6.94 -1.76
CA GLN A 141 -8.58 5.92 -0.74
C GLN A 141 -7.86 6.36 0.53
N ALA A 142 -8.48 6.12 1.68
CA ALA A 142 -7.86 6.37 2.97
C ALA A 142 -6.99 5.18 3.38
N CYS A 143 -5.68 5.31 3.24
CA CYS A 143 -4.72 4.30 3.68
C CYS A 143 -4.38 4.52 5.16
N ILE A 144 -5.22 3.98 6.05
CA ILE A 144 -5.07 4.16 7.49
C ILE A 144 -4.89 2.77 8.12
N GLN A 145 -3.64 2.46 8.47
CA GLN A 145 -3.24 1.13 8.95
C GLN A 145 -3.34 0.97 10.48
N SER A 146 -3.73 2.01 11.22
CA SER A 146 -3.95 1.92 12.66
C SER A 146 -5.44 2.06 13.02
N LEU A 147 -5.93 1.21 13.91
CA LEU A 147 -7.32 1.27 14.40
C LEU A 147 -7.63 2.61 15.08
N GLU A 148 -6.69 3.15 15.83
CA GLU A 148 -6.83 4.45 16.48
C GLU A 148 -7.03 5.58 15.46
N GLY A 149 -6.13 5.65 14.46
CA GLY A 149 -6.23 6.64 13.38
C GLY A 149 -7.51 6.50 12.56
N PHE A 150 -7.99 5.27 12.34
CA PHE A 150 -9.26 5.06 11.64
C PHE A 150 -10.47 5.52 12.47
N ARG A 151 -10.50 5.22 13.77
CA ARG A 151 -11.55 5.72 14.67
C ARG A 151 -11.60 7.24 14.68
N GLU A 152 -10.45 7.89 14.79
CA GLU A 152 -10.33 9.34 14.74
C GLU A 152 -10.91 9.92 13.44
N CYS A 153 -10.57 9.35 12.28
CA CYS A 153 -11.12 9.77 10.99
C CYS A 153 -12.65 9.62 10.91
N VAL A 154 -13.18 8.53 11.46
CA VAL A 154 -14.64 8.30 11.52
C VAL A 154 -15.32 9.31 12.43
N GLU A 155 -14.76 9.56 13.61
CA GLU A 155 -15.30 10.51 14.61
C GLU A 155 -15.24 11.95 14.06
N ASN A 156 -14.17 12.34 13.39
CA ASN A 156 -14.03 13.64 12.75
C ASN A 156 -14.94 13.80 11.52
N GLY A 157 -15.54 12.71 11.05
CA GLY A 157 -16.50 12.74 9.94
C GLY A 157 -15.85 12.91 8.57
N GLU A 158 -14.59 12.55 8.41
CA GLU A 158 -13.85 12.68 7.15
C GLU A 158 -14.48 11.87 6.00
N PHE A 159 -15.14 10.76 6.30
CA PHE A 159 -15.87 9.91 5.34
C PHE A 159 -17.31 10.36 5.06
N LYS A 160 -17.81 11.44 5.66
CA LYS A 160 -19.20 11.87 5.49
C LYS A 160 -19.43 12.50 4.12
N HIS A 161 -20.56 12.13 3.50
CA HIS A 161 -21.05 12.85 2.32
C HIS A 161 -21.30 14.33 2.66
N GLY A 162 -20.81 15.23 1.79
CA GLY A 162 -20.98 16.68 1.95
C GLY A 162 -19.76 17.44 2.46
N VAL A 163 -18.68 16.72 2.81
CA VAL A 163 -17.37 17.36 3.06
C VAL A 163 -16.82 18.00 1.79
N TYR A 164 -17.14 17.42 0.63
CA TYR A 164 -16.69 17.88 -0.68
C TYR A 164 -17.74 18.72 -1.39
N LYS A 165 -17.33 19.81 -2.01
CA LYS A 165 -18.19 20.73 -2.79
C LYS A 165 -18.90 20.02 -3.94
N ASP A 166 -18.18 19.14 -4.64
CA ASP A 166 -18.72 18.27 -5.68
C ASP A 166 -18.25 16.82 -5.47
N PRO A 167 -19.01 15.99 -4.72
CA PRO A 167 -18.64 14.61 -4.43
C PRO A 167 -18.67 13.70 -5.65
N LYS A 168 -19.19 14.16 -6.80
CA LYS A 168 -19.09 13.40 -8.06
C LYS A 168 -17.72 13.53 -8.69
N ARG A 169 -17.00 14.60 -8.39
CA ARG A 169 -15.66 14.86 -8.93
C ARG A 169 -14.55 14.51 -7.95
N LEU A 170 -14.68 14.88 -6.69
CA LEU A 170 -13.75 14.54 -5.62
C LEU A 170 -14.52 13.86 -4.49
N ALA A 171 -14.07 12.71 -4.04
CA ALA A 171 -14.62 12.06 -2.85
C ALA A 171 -13.56 11.19 -2.17
N LEU A 172 -13.63 11.11 -0.85
CA LEU A 172 -12.92 10.07 -0.11
C LEU A 172 -13.58 8.73 -0.44
N GLY A 173 -12.77 7.79 -0.89
CA GLY A 173 -13.19 6.45 -1.27
C GLY A 173 -13.22 5.50 -0.08
N PRO A 174 -12.90 4.21 -0.31
CA PRO A 174 -12.87 3.23 0.76
C PRO A 174 -11.73 3.45 1.74
N LEU A 175 -11.85 2.81 2.91
CA LEU A 175 -10.70 2.49 3.75
C LEU A 175 -9.81 1.49 2.99
N LYS A 176 -8.53 1.81 2.79
CA LYS A 176 -7.53 0.95 2.14
C LYS A 176 -6.61 0.34 3.18
N LEU A 177 -6.56 -0.98 3.19
CA LEU A 177 -5.70 -1.76 4.09
C LEU A 177 -4.69 -2.60 3.30
N PHE A 178 -3.57 -2.94 3.96
CA PHE A 178 -2.59 -3.92 3.51
C PHE A 178 -2.58 -5.07 4.52
N LYS A 179 -3.04 -6.26 4.11
CA LYS A 179 -3.02 -7.45 4.98
C LYS A 179 -1.66 -8.14 4.95
N ASP A 180 -1.02 -8.15 3.76
CA ASP A 180 0.27 -8.81 3.54
C ASP A 180 1.14 -8.04 2.53
N GLY A 181 2.25 -8.64 2.12
CA GLY A 181 3.20 -8.09 1.16
C GLY A 181 3.05 -8.63 -0.27
N SER A 182 4.15 -9.03 -0.92
CA SER A 182 4.19 -9.43 -2.32
C SER A 182 4.87 -10.78 -2.54
N LEU A 183 4.51 -11.50 -3.64
CA LEU A 183 5.17 -12.76 -4.03
C LEU A 183 6.66 -12.55 -4.33
N GLY A 184 6.97 -11.59 -5.17
CA GLY A 184 8.35 -11.33 -5.55
C GLY A 184 9.25 -10.85 -4.41
N GLY A 185 8.66 -10.30 -3.33
CA GLY A 185 9.36 -9.96 -2.08
C GLY A 185 9.42 -11.11 -1.07
N ARG A 186 8.68 -12.20 -1.31
CA ARG A 186 8.43 -13.32 -0.39
C ARG A 186 7.84 -12.88 0.95
N THR A 187 7.02 -11.84 0.89
CA THR A 187 6.32 -11.24 2.01
C THR A 187 4.80 -11.44 1.96
N ALA A 188 4.28 -11.99 0.85
CA ALA A 188 2.89 -12.43 0.77
C ALA A 188 2.63 -13.54 1.79
N ALA A 189 1.56 -13.43 2.59
CA ALA A 189 1.26 -14.35 3.68
C ALA A 189 0.64 -15.65 3.16
N MET A 190 1.42 -16.72 3.22
CA MET A 190 1.10 -18.01 2.64
C MET A 190 0.71 -19.05 3.69
N ARG A 191 -0.20 -19.97 3.34
CA ARG A 191 -0.51 -21.17 4.17
C ARG A 191 0.68 -22.12 4.25
N LYS A 192 1.51 -22.17 3.21
CA LYS A 192 2.72 -23.01 3.12
C LYS A 192 3.95 -22.13 2.97
N GLU A 193 5.10 -22.70 3.31
CA GLU A 193 6.39 -22.05 3.10
C GLU A 193 6.67 -21.85 1.60
N TYR A 194 7.39 -20.78 1.28
CA TYR A 194 7.90 -20.57 -0.07
C TYR A 194 8.85 -21.72 -0.47
N GLN A 195 8.71 -22.24 -1.69
CA GLN A 195 9.54 -23.35 -2.15
C GLN A 195 11.02 -23.00 -2.28
N ASP A 196 11.30 -21.75 -2.60
CA ASP A 196 12.64 -21.21 -2.78
C ASP A 196 13.17 -20.44 -1.56
N ASP A 197 12.40 -20.42 -0.45
CA ASP A 197 12.79 -19.81 0.83
C ASP A 197 12.16 -20.61 2.01
N PRO A 198 12.72 -21.80 2.30
CA PRO A 198 12.20 -22.66 3.36
C PRO A 198 12.22 -21.99 4.73
N GLY A 199 11.13 -22.15 5.50
CA GLY A 199 10.91 -21.51 6.80
C GLY A 199 10.18 -20.17 6.69
N ASN A 200 10.09 -19.58 5.50
CA ASN A 200 9.37 -18.33 5.27
C ASN A 200 7.93 -18.61 4.80
N ARG A 201 6.95 -17.96 5.43
CA ARG A 201 5.53 -17.97 5.05
C ARG A 201 4.98 -16.57 4.78
N GLY A 202 5.86 -15.58 4.59
CA GLY A 202 5.49 -14.18 4.42
C GLY A 202 5.19 -13.46 5.74
N VAL A 203 4.61 -12.28 5.62
CA VAL A 203 4.37 -11.34 6.73
C VAL A 203 2.90 -10.94 6.75
N GLU A 204 2.31 -10.91 7.94
CA GLU A 204 1.03 -10.24 8.17
C GLU A 204 1.29 -8.80 8.62
N CYS A 205 0.78 -7.83 7.86
CA CYS A 205 0.89 -6.41 8.22
C CYS A 205 -0.19 -6.00 9.23
N ILE A 206 -1.33 -6.70 9.22
CA ILE A 206 -2.48 -6.51 10.12
C ILE A 206 -2.88 -7.90 10.63
N THR A 207 -3.04 -8.07 11.94
CA THR A 207 -3.50 -9.33 12.52
C THR A 207 -4.95 -9.63 12.12
N LYS A 208 -5.37 -10.90 12.27
CA LYS A 208 -6.75 -11.29 11.99
C LYS A 208 -7.75 -10.53 12.87
N GLU A 209 -7.44 -10.38 14.15
CA GLU A 209 -8.25 -9.68 15.14
C GLU A 209 -8.39 -8.19 14.81
N GLU A 210 -7.30 -7.55 14.40
CA GLU A 210 -7.33 -6.15 13.95
C GLU A 210 -8.16 -6.01 12.66
N MET A 211 -8.03 -6.94 11.70
CA MET A 211 -8.82 -6.94 10.48
C MET A 211 -10.32 -7.05 10.77
N ASP A 212 -10.71 -7.93 11.69
CA ASP A 212 -12.09 -8.06 12.16
C ASP A 212 -12.63 -6.74 12.74
N GLU A 213 -11.81 -6.07 13.56
CA GLU A 213 -12.20 -4.79 14.17
C GLU A 213 -12.29 -3.65 13.15
N PHE A 214 -11.37 -3.59 12.16
CA PHE A 214 -11.47 -2.65 11.05
C PHE A 214 -12.79 -2.84 10.28
N CYS A 215 -13.13 -4.08 9.94
CA CYS A 215 -14.37 -4.38 9.23
C CYS A 215 -15.60 -3.97 10.05
N ARG A 216 -15.61 -4.29 11.34
CA ARG A 216 -16.72 -3.93 12.25
C ARG A 216 -16.91 -2.41 12.36
N LEU A 217 -15.84 -1.66 12.51
CA LEU A 217 -15.86 -0.20 12.59
C LEU A 217 -16.31 0.43 11.28
N ALA A 218 -15.80 -0.09 10.15
CA ALA A 218 -16.14 0.38 8.82
C ALA A 218 -17.63 0.13 8.51
N ASP A 219 -18.12 -1.07 8.80
CA ASP A 219 -19.54 -1.42 8.63
C ASP A 219 -20.45 -0.51 9.43
N ALA A 220 -20.16 -0.31 10.73
CA ALA A 220 -20.91 0.59 11.59
C ALA A 220 -20.95 2.05 11.10
N ALA A 221 -19.92 2.47 10.36
CA ALA A 221 -19.81 3.80 9.76
C ALA A 221 -20.32 3.87 8.31
N GLY A 222 -20.75 2.76 7.71
CA GLY A 222 -21.16 2.68 6.31
C GLY A 222 -20.02 2.88 5.32
N ILE A 223 -18.80 2.46 5.68
CA ILE A 223 -17.57 2.66 4.91
C ILE A 223 -17.17 1.36 4.21
N GLN A 224 -16.90 1.42 2.91
CA GLN A 224 -16.30 0.32 2.16
C GLN A 224 -14.88 0.07 2.64
N VAL A 225 -14.49 -1.20 2.79
CA VAL A 225 -13.10 -1.62 3.01
C VAL A 225 -12.56 -2.26 1.73
N VAL A 226 -11.36 -1.89 1.32
CA VAL A 226 -10.61 -2.54 0.23
C VAL A 226 -9.25 -2.95 0.74
N THR A 227 -8.92 -4.23 0.63
CA THR A 227 -7.73 -4.79 1.25
C THR A 227 -6.79 -5.39 0.22
N HIS A 228 -5.53 -4.97 0.24
CA HIS A 228 -4.46 -5.63 -0.49
C HIS A 228 -4.23 -7.01 0.11
N VAL A 229 -4.31 -8.03 -0.72
CA VAL A 229 -4.09 -9.44 -0.38
C VAL A 229 -3.47 -10.17 -1.56
N ILE A 230 -2.34 -10.81 -1.33
CA ILE A 230 -1.60 -11.60 -2.34
C ILE A 230 -1.58 -13.08 -1.98
N GLY A 231 -1.17 -13.40 -0.75
CA GLY A 231 -1.03 -14.78 -0.27
C GLY A 231 -2.36 -15.43 0.07
N ASP A 232 -2.43 -16.76 -0.09
CA ASP A 232 -3.64 -17.54 0.15
C ASP A 232 -4.13 -17.47 1.61
N ARG A 233 -3.23 -17.37 2.59
CA ARG A 233 -3.60 -17.15 4.00
C ARG A 233 -4.21 -15.78 4.23
N ALA A 234 -3.59 -14.72 3.67
CA ALA A 234 -4.11 -13.36 3.80
C ALA A 234 -5.50 -13.22 3.17
N ILE A 235 -5.70 -13.83 1.99
CA ILE A 235 -7.00 -13.83 1.30
C ILE A 235 -8.07 -14.50 2.15
N GLU A 236 -7.78 -15.68 2.70
CA GLU A 236 -8.71 -16.42 3.57
C GLU A 236 -9.11 -15.59 4.80
N ASP A 237 -8.13 -15.03 5.51
CA ASP A 237 -8.35 -14.19 6.69
C ASP A 237 -9.27 -13.01 6.38
N VAL A 238 -9.08 -12.34 5.22
CA VAL A 238 -9.88 -11.16 4.85
C VAL A 238 -11.29 -11.56 4.41
N ILE A 239 -11.45 -12.67 3.68
CA ILE A 239 -12.77 -13.23 3.35
C ILE A 239 -13.56 -13.46 4.65
N GLU A 240 -12.97 -14.17 5.63
CA GLU A 240 -13.61 -14.42 6.91
C GLU A 240 -13.98 -13.15 7.68
N SER A 241 -13.15 -12.10 7.59
CA SER A 241 -13.47 -10.81 8.23
C SER A 241 -14.62 -10.09 7.53
N TYR A 242 -14.68 -10.16 6.21
CA TYR A 242 -15.80 -9.59 5.44
C TYR A 242 -17.10 -10.34 5.69
N GLU A 243 -17.08 -11.68 5.75
CA GLU A 243 -18.26 -12.51 6.06
C GLU A 243 -18.93 -12.12 7.38
N LYS A 244 -18.18 -11.66 8.39
CA LYS A 244 -18.70 -11.21 9.69
C LYS A 244 -19.54 -9.93 9.63
N VAL A 245 -19.38 -9.16 8.56
CA VAL A 245 -20.04 -7.85 8.37
C VAL A 245 -20.95 -7.82 7.14
N LEU A 246 -21.24 -8.97 6.54
CA LEU A 246 -22.24 -9.07 5.48
C LEU A 246 -23.65 -8.89 6.02
N HIS A 247 -24.49 -8.20 5.26
CA HIS A 247 -25.88 -7.96 5.61
C HIS A 247 -26.77 -9.00 4.89
N ASP A 248 -27.31 -9.96 5.63
CA ASP A 248 -28.09 -11.08 5.07
C ASP A 248 -27.34 -11.85 3.97
N GLY A 249 -26.03 -12.09 4.17
CA GLY A 249 -25.16 -12.75 3.19
C GLY A 249 -24.92 -11.93 1.93
N LYS A 250 -25.06 -10.60 1.99
CA LYS A 250 -24.78 -9.68 0.89
C LYS A 250 -23.75 -8.62 1.29
N ASN A 251 -23.09 -8.08 0.30
CA ASN A 251 -22.04 -7.06 0.45
C ASN A 251 -22.51 -5.66 -0.03
N PRO A 252 -23.44 -4.99 0.70
CA PRO A 252 -23.99 -3.71 0.27
C PRO A 252 -22.94 -2.58 0.26
N LEU A 253 -21.92 -2.67 1.11
CA LEU A 253 -20.81 -1.72 1.15
C LEU A 253 -19.75 -1.99 0.08
N ARG A 254 -19.88 -3.11 -0.66
CA ARG A 254 -18.98 -3.46 -1.76
C ARG A 254 -17.54 -3.65 -1.32
N HIS A 255 -17.31 -4.28 -0.16
CA HIS A 255 -15.96 -4.66 0.27
C HIS A 255 -15.23 -5.41 -0.83
N ALA A 256 -13.93 -5.16 -0.98
CA ALA A 256 -13.17 -5.67 -2.12
C ALA A 256 -11.78 -6.19 -1.72
N LEU A 257 -11.33 -7.19 -2.46
CA LEU A 257 -9.96 -7.70 -2.44
C LEU A 257 -9.18 -7.07 -3.59
N ILE A 258 -8.00 -6.51 -3.28
CA ILE A 258 -7.09 -6.00 -4.30
C ILE A 258 -6.02 -7.05 -4.53
N HIS A 259 -5.72 -7.30 -5.80
CA HIS A 259 -4.87 -8.37 -6.33
C HIS A 259 -5.53 -9.74 -6.24
N CYS A 260 -5.78 -10.30 -5.05
CA CYS A 260 -6.39 -11.62 -4.86
C CYS A 260 -5.66 -12.69 -5.68
N GLN A 261 -4.32 -12.76 -5.53
CA GLN A 261 -3.44 -13.37 -6.52
C GLN A 261 -3.34 -14.89 -6.35
N ILE A 262 -3.07 -15.39 -5.14
CA ILE A 262 -2.94 -16.82 -4.87
C ILE A 262 -4.23 -17.35 -4.26
N THR A 263 -5.12 -17.87 -5.10
CA THR A 263 -6.44 -18.37 -4.71
C THR A 263 -6.61 -19.84 -5.00
N ASP A 264 -7.59 -20.45 -4.36
CA ASP A 264 -8.12 -21.77 -4.70
C ASP A 264 -9.61 -21.73 -5.05
N ARG A 265 -10.16 -22.88 -5.43
CA ARG A 265 -11.55 -22.96 -5.84
C ARG A 265 -12.52 -22.61 -4.69
N GLU A 266 -12.24 -23.05 -3.48
CA GLU A 266 -13.09 -22.79 -2.31
C GLU A 266 -13.18 -21.30 -2.01
N MET A 267 -12.04 -20.58 -1.99
CA MET A 267 -12.01 -19.14 -1.85
C MET A 267 -12.81 -18.43 -2.93
N MET A 268 -12.66 -18.86 -4.20
CA MET A 268 -13.39 -18.25 -5.31
C MET A 268 -14.90 -18.47 -5.21
N GLU A 269 -15.34 -19.65 -4.75
CA GLU A 269 -16.76 -19.94 -4.50
C GLU A 269 -17.32 -19.09 -3.35
N ARG A 270 -16.58 -18.87 -2.26
CA ARG A 270 -16.95 -17.96 -1.15
C ARG A 270 -17.05 -16.52 -1.65
N ILE A 271 -16.02 -16.01 -2.33
CA ILE A 271 -15.99 -14.65 -2.89
C ILE A 271 -17.21 -14.39 -3.77
N ALA A 272 -17.54 -15.35 -4.64
CA ALA A 272 -18.69 -15.24 -5.55
C ALA A 272 -20.03 -15.34 -4.80
N GLY A 273 -20.14 -16.20 -3.80
CA GLY A 273 -21.35 -16.39 -2.98
C GLY A 273 -21.69 -15.17 -2.14
N ASP A 274 -20.68 -14.48 -1.65
CA ASP A 274 -20.77 -13.33 -0.75
C ASP A 274 -20.75 -11.98 -1.49
N ASP A 275 -20.71 -12.00 -2.83
CA ASP A 275 -20.65 -10.79 -3.68
C ASP A 275 -19.45 -9.87 -3.30
N ILE A 276 -18.31 -10.48 -2.87
CA ILE A 276 -17.07 -9.75 -2.60
C ILE A 276 -16.44 -9.35 -3.94
N LEU A 277 -16.05 -8.08 -4.05
CA LEU A 277 -15.44 -7.59 -5.28
C LEU A 277 -13.96 -7.94 -5.35
N ILE A 278 -13.45 -8.09 -6.57
CA ILE A 278 -12.03 -8.29 -6.85
C ILE A 278 -11.52 -7.18 -7.78
N CYS A 279 -10.42 -6.54 -7.39
CA CYS A 279 -9.64 -5.65 -8.24
C CYS A 279 -8.39 -6.40 -8.73
N TYR A 280 -8.55 -7.20 -9.78
CA TYR A 280 -7.53 -8.10 -10.30
C TYR A 280 -6.65 -7.42 -11.37
N GLN A 281 -5.35 -7.74 -11.39
CA GLN A 281 -4.39 -7.26 -12.39
C GLN A 281 -3.81 -8.45 -13.16
N PRO A 282 -4.37 -8.80 -14.34
CA PRO A 282 -3.94 -9.96 -15.12
C PRO A 282 -2.47 -9.94 -15.54
N ILE A 283 -1.86 -8.75 -15.61
CA ILE A 283 -0.46 -8.60 -16.01
C ILE A 283 0.52 -9.29 -15.05
N PHE A 284 0.15 -9.50 -13.79
CA PHE A 284 1.02 -10.19 -12.83
C PHE A 284 1.25 -11.67 -13.16
N LEU A 285 0.40 -12.29 -13.99
CA LEU A 285 0.64 -13.63 -14.48
C LEU A 285 1.96 -13.77 -15.27
N ASP A 286 2.45 -12.67 -15.86
CA ASP A 286 3.67 -12.66 -16.65
C ASP A 286 4.93 -12.28 -15.82
N TYR A 287 4.77 -11.74 -14.62
CA TYR A 287 5.86 -11.13 -13.86
C TYR A 287 6.13 -11.77 -12.48
N ASP A 288 5.21 -12.55 -11.94
CA ASP A 288 5.32 -13.17 -10.60
C ASP A 288 5.42 -14.71 -10.62
#